data_c098c194ec46efc297c91c0be55aa4d9
#
_entry.id   c098c194ec46efc297c91c0be55aa4d9
#
_cell.length_a   1.000
_cell.length_b   1.000
_cell.length_c   1.000
_cell.angle_alpha   90.00
_cell.angle_beta   90.00
_cell.angle_gamma   90.00
#
_symmetry.space_group_name_H-M   'P 1'
#
loop_
_entity.id
_entity.type
_entity.pdbx_description
1 polymer ?
#
loop_
_entity_poly.entity_id
_entity_poly.type
_entity_poly.pdbx_seq_one_letter_code
_entity_poly.pdbx_strand_id
1 'polypeptide(L)'
;MKASLLNKLDILQDRFEELTALLGDAEVISDQTRFRAYSREYAEVEPVIVAYRQLCKVQQDLEGAQALLKDSDPDMREMAEEEVAEAKTQLETLEANLQRMLLPKDPNDGRNVFLEIRAGTGGDEAAIFAGDLFRMYSRYAEKQGWRVEILSESEGEHGGYKEVISRVEGDNVYAKLKFESGAHRVQRVPETESQGRIHTSACTVAVLPEPDEQAAVEINPAELRIDTYRSSGAGGQHVNKTDSAIRITHLPTGMVVECQEERSQHKNRAKAMAWLAAKLQDRQDAAAHKEISETRKLLVGSGDRSERIRTYNFPQGRVTDHRVNLTLYSLNEVIGGAVEQVIEPLLQEYQADQLAALGD
;
A
#
# COMPACT_ATOMS: atom_id res chain seq x y z
N MET A 1 -17.64 -18.08 -17.58
CA MET A 1 -16.25 -17.50 -17.49
C MET A 1 -15.51 -17.52 -18.82
N LYS A 2 -14.50 -16.60 -19.08
CA LYS A 2 -13.62 -16.62 -20.25
C LYS A 2 -12.58 -17.76 -20.15
N ALA A 3 -12.20 -18.36 -21.30
CA ALA A 3 -11.23 -19.46 -21.35
C ALA A 3 -9.85 -19.09 -20.74
N SER A 4 -9.41 -17.85 -20.90
CA SER A 4 -8.16 -17.34 -20.30
C SER A 4 -8.18 -17.35 -18.77
N LEU A 5 -9.33 -17.06 -18.15
CA LEU A 5 -9.47 -17.10 -16.70
C LEU A 5 -9.52 -18.54 -16.17
N LEU A 6 -10.17 -19.45 -16.89
CA LEU A 6 -10.17 -20.87 -16.53
C LEU A 6 -8.75 -21.45 -16.57
N ASN A 7 -7.99 -21.17 -17.62
CA ASN A 7 -6.59 -21.60 -17.72
C ASN A 7 -5.73 -21.06 -16.57
N LYS A 8 -5.98 -19.82 -16.13
CA LYS A 8 -5.28 -19.23 -14.98
C LYS A 8 -5.66 -19.93 -13.67
N LEU A 9 -6.93 -20.34 -13.51
CA LEU A 9 -7.39 -21.09 -12.34
C LEU A 9 -6.80 -22.50 -12.30
N ASP A 10 -6.66 -23.16 -13.45
CA ASP A 10 -6.02 -24.47 -13.54
C ASP A 10 -4.53 -24.39 -13.14
N ILE A 11 -3.80 -23.38 -13.63
CA ILE A 11 -2.41 -23.13 -13.22
C ILE A 11 -2.31 -22.86 -11.71
N LEU A 12 -3.24 -22.08 -11.13
CA LEU A 12 -3.27 -21.83 -9.70
C LEU A 12 -3.59 -23.09 -8.89
N GLN A 13 -4.42 -24.00 -9.42
CA GLN A 13 -4.71 -25.27 -8.79
C GLN A 13 -3.46 -26.15 -8.73
N ASP A 14 -2.74 -26.29 -9.86
CA ASP A 14 -1.48 -27.03 -9.92
C ASP A 14 -0.46 -26.46 -8.92
N ARG A 15 -0.37 -25.13 -8.86
CA ARG A 15 0.52 -24.43 -7.92
C ARG A 15 0.12 -24.66 -6.46
N PHE A 16 -1.17 -24.68 -6.15
CA PHE A 16 -1.67 -24.97 -4.82
C PHE A 16 -1.32 -26.39 -4.36
N GLU A 17 -1.42 -27.37 -5.26
CA GLU A 17 -1.02 -28.76 -4.98
C GLU A 17 0.50 -28.88 -4.76
N GLU A 18 1.30 -28.18 -5.56
CA GLU A 18 2.75 -28.10 -5.38
C GLU A 18 3.10 -27.46 -4.01
N LEU A 19 2.49 -26.34 -3.66
CA LEU A 19 2.71 -25.67 -2.36
C LEU A 19 2.31 -26.56 -1.19
N THR A 20 1.22 -27.31 -1.31
CA THR A 20 0.78 -28.29 -0.30
C THR A 20 1.84 -29.37 -0.09
N ALA A 21 2.44 -29.87 -1.16
CA ALA A 21 3.50 -30.85 -1.09
C ALA A 21 4.79 -30.27 -0.49
N LEU A 22 5.20 -29.07 -0.93
CA LEU A 22 6.40 -28.38 -0.43
C LEU A 22 6.31 -28.04 1.06
N LEU A 23 5.15 -27.62 1.56
CA LEU A 23 4.96 -27.33 2.99
C LEU A 23 4.99 -28.60 3.86
N GLY A 24 4.80 -29.78 3.27
CA GLY A 24 4.99 -31.08 3.92
C GLY A 24 6.42 -31.61 3.86
N ASP A 25 7.33 -30.99 3.11
CA ASP A 25 8.71 -31.43 2.95
C ASP A 25 9.59 -31.04 4.14
N ALA A 26 10.33 -32.03 4.67
CA ALA A 26 11.22 -31.83 5.82
C ALA A 26 12.35 -30.81 5.55
N GLU A 27 12.83 -30.73 4.30
CA GLU A 27 13.88 -29.76 3.92
C GLU A 27 13.33 -28.33 3.95
N VAL A 28 12.10 -28.11 3.47
CA VAL A 28 11.42 -26.81 3.49
C VAL A 28 11.06 -26.41 4.92
N ILE A 29 10.60 -27.34 5.75
CA ILE A 29 10.26 -27.08 7.17
C ILE A 29 11.51 -26.63 7.95
N SER A 30 12.69 -27.15 7.61
CA SER A 30 13.95 -26.78 8.24
C SER A 30 14.46 -25.39 7.82
N ASP A 31 14.06 -24.88 6.66
CA ASP A 31 14.39 -23.55 6.15
C ASP A 31 13.25 -22.56 6.44
N GLN A 32 13.39 -21.82 7.52
CA GLN A 32 12.37 -20.88 8.00
C GLN A 32 12.01 -19.80 6.97
N THR A 33 12.94 -19.41 6.10
CA THR A 33 12.72 -18.38 5.08
C THR A 33 11.83 -18.92 3.97
N ARG A 34 12.15 -20.11 3.44
CA ARG A 34 11.34 -20.79 2.42
C ARG A 34 9.97 -21.17 2.95
N PHE A 35 9.91 -21.71 4.16
CA PHE A 35 8.65 -22.08 4.79
C PHE A 35 7.70 -20.89 4.93
N ARG A 36 8.19 -19.73 5.37
CA ARG A 36 7.38 -18.50 5.46
C ARG A 36 6.90 -18.02 4.10
N ALA A 37 7.78 -18.05 3.08
CA ALA A 37 7.42 -17.63 1.73
C ALA A 37 6.30 -18.51 1.15
N TYR A 38 6.45 -19.82 1.23
CA TYR A 38 5.45 -20.78 0.74
C TYR A 38 4.15 -20.76 1.55
N SER A 39 4.22 -20.59 2.87
CA SER A 39 3.01 -20.44 3.70
C SER A 39 2.21 -19.19 3.34
N ARG A 40 2.90 -18.10 3.02
CA ARG A 40 2.25 -16.86 2.57
C ARG A 40 1.56 -17.05 1.22
N GLU A 41 2.29 -17.63 0.25
CA GLU A 41 1.74 -17.92 -1.08
C GLU A 41 0.55 -18.88 -1.01
N TYR A 42 0.65 -19.93 -0.17
CA TYR A 42 -0.45 -20.86 0.10
C TYR A 42 -1.69 -20.14 0.62
N ALA A 43 -1.54 -19.31 1.65
CA ALA A 43 -2.65 -18.55 2.23
C ALA A 43 -3.30 -17.55 1.24
N GLU A 44 -2.54 -17.06 0.25
CA GLU A 44 -3.06 -16.19 -0.80
C GLU A 44 -3.86 -16.96 -1.86
N VAL A 45 -3.44 -18.17 -2.21
CA VAL A 45 -4.04 -19.00 -3.26
C VAL A 45 -5.23 -19.83 -2.73
N GLU A 46 -5.17 -20.30 -1.50
CA GLU A 46 -6.19 -21.18 -0.90
C GLU A 46 -7.63 -20.68 -1.08
N PRO A 47 -7.99 -19.41 -0.77
CA PRO A 47 -9.36 -18.93 -0.92
C PRO A 47 -9.86 -19.00 -2.38
N VAL A 48 -8.97 -18.75 -3.35
CA VAL A 48 -9.28 -18.81 -4.77
C VAL A 48 -9.60 -20.25 -5.20
N ILE A 49 -8.79 -21.21 -4.73
CA ILE A 49 -8.97 -22.64 -5.08
C ILE A 49 -10.21 -23.20 -4.40
N VAL A 50 -10.51 -22.79 -3.17
CA VAL A 50 -11.75 -23.21 -2.49
C VAL A 50 -12.98 -22.73 -3.28
N ALA A 51 -13.00 -21.47 -3.71
CA ALA A 51 -14.08 -20.92 -4.52
C ALA A 51 -14.16 -21.60 -5.91
N TYR A 52 -13.02 -21.90 -6.53
CA TYR A 52 -12.97 -22.61 -7.83
C TYR A 52 -13.51 -24.03 -7.73
N ARG A 53 -13.12 -24.78 -6.71
CA ARG A 53 -13.65 -26.13 -6.46
C ARG A 53 -15.16 -26.11 -6.22
N GLN A 54 -15.66 -25.07 -5.51
CA GLN A 54 -17.09 -24.91 -5.33
C GLN A 54 -17.80 -24.60 -6.65
N LEU A 55 -17.24 -23.76 -7.52
CA LEU A 55 -17.76 -23.49 -8.85
C LEU A 55 -17.85 -24.78 -9.68
N CYS A 56 -16.79 -25.58 -9.72
CA CYS A 56 -16.78 -26.86 -10.44
C CYS A 56 -17.84 -27.83 -9.92
N LYS A 57 -18.04 -27.88 -8.60
CA LYS A 57 -19.08 -28.71 -8.00
C LYS A 57 -20.47 -28.25 -8.44
N VAL A 58 -20.79 -26.96 -8.33
CA VAL A 58 -22.10 -26.43 -8.74
C VAL A 58 -22.33 -26.62 -10.25
N GLN A 59 -21.29 -26.59 -11.08
CA GLN A 59 -21.39 -26.91 -12.51
C GLN A 59 -21.77 -28.40 -12.74
N GLN A 60 -21.16 -29.32 -12.00
CA GLN A 60 -21.52 -30.74 -12.07
C GLN A 60 -22.95 -30.98 -11.57
N ASP A 61 -23.35 -30.32 -10.48
CA ASP A 61 -24.72 -30.42 -9.94
C ASP A 61 -25.73 -29.88 -10.97
N LEU A 62 -25.42 -28.78 -11.66
CA LEU A 62 -26.24 -28.24 -12.76
C LEU A 62 -26.37 -29.20 -13.92
N GLU A 63 -25.27 -29.83 -14.35
CA GLU A 63 -25.31 -30.84 -15.43
C GLU A 63 -26.18 -32.05 -15.03
N GLY A 64 -26.07 -32.48 -13.76
CA GLY A 64 -26.91 -33.54 -13.20
C GLY A 64 -28.39 -33.16 -13.19
N ALA A 65 -28.73 -31.97 -12.67
CA ALA A 65 -30.11 -31.48 -12.66
C ALA A 65 -30.69 -31.31 -14.07
N GLN A 66 -29.87 -30.81 -15.04
CA GLN A 66 -30.30 -30.72 -16.44
C GLN A 66 -30.59 -32.08 -17.08
N ALA A 67 -29.89 -33.13 -16.69
CA ALA A 67 -30.18 -34.48 -17.15
C ALA A 67 -31.55 -34.98 -16.62
N LEU A 68 -31.88 -34.67 -15.36
CA LEU A 68 -33.15 -35.00 -14.70
C LEU A 68 -34.36 -34.28 -15.30
N LEU A 69 -34.18 -33.10 -15.92
CA LEU A 69 -35.28 -32.44 -16.66
C LEU A 69 -35.89 -33.29 -17.77
N LYS A 70 -35.18 -34.34 -18.23
CA LYS A 70 -35.66 -35.29 -19.27
C LYS A 70 -36.32 -36.53 -18.66
N ASP A 71 -36.46 -36.61 -17.34
CA ASP A 71 -37.07 -37.75 -16.68
C ASP A 71 -38.57 -37.85 -17.03
N SER A 72 -39.07 -39.08 -17.00
CA SER A 72 -40.50 -39.37 -17.24
C SER A 72 -41.40 -38.96 -16.09
N ASP A 73 -40.87 -38.86 -14.87
CA ASP A 73 -41.59 -38.50 -13.65
C ASP A 73 -41.78 -36.96 -13.59
N PRO A 74 -43.04 -36.45 -13.48
CA PRO A 74 -43.33 -35.04 -13.36
C PRO A 74 -42.73 -34.39 -12.10
N ASP A 75 -42.73 -35.08 -10.96
CA ASP A 75 -42.23 -34.57 -9.70
C ASP A 75 -40.72 -34.39 -9.72
N MET A 76 -40.03 -35.34 -10.37
CA MET A 76 -38.58 -35.27 -10.60
C MET A 76 -38.20 -34.08 -11.51
N ARG A 77 -39.02 -33.76 -12.52
CA ARG A 77 -38.78 -32.59 -13.39
C ARG A 77 -38.99 -31.30 -12.67
N GLU A 78 -40.02 -31.17 -11.85
CA GLU A 78 -40.29 -29.96 -11.03
C GLU A 78 -39.12 -29.68 -10.08
N MET A 79 -38.64 -30.68 -9.33
CA MET A 79 -37.45 -30.57 -8.48
C MET A 79 -36.22 -30.15 -9.28
N ALA A 80 -36.01 -30.78 -10.45
CA ALA A 80 -34.85 -30.43 -11.31
C ALA A 80 -34.92 -28.98 -11.87
N GLU A 81 -36.12 -28.44 -12.14
CA GLU A 81 -36.31 -27.05 -12.56
C GLU A 81 -35.88 -26.07 -11.42
N GLU A 82 -36.24 -26.36 -10.17
CA GLU A 82 -35.83 -25.57 -9.00
C GLU A 82 -34.31 -25.63 -8.80
N GLU A 83 -33.71 -26.83 -8.82
CA GLU A 83 -32.27 -27.03 -8.70
C GLU A 83 -31.48 -26.31 -9.81
N VAL A 84 -31.94 -26.37 -11.06
CA VAL A 84 -31.32 -25.65 -12.19
C VAL A 84 -31.38 -24.15 -11.99
N ALA A 85 -32.48 -23.59 -11.48
CA ALA A 85 -32.62 -22.18 -11.22
C ALA A 85 -31.68 -21.70 -10.10
N GLU A 86 -31.61 -22.48 -9.02
CA GLU A 86 -30.72 -22.19 -7.89
C GLU A 86 -29.25 -22.30 -8.28
N ALA A 87 -28.85 -23.39 -8.96
CA ALA A 87 -27.48 -23.60 -9.41
C ALA A 87 -27.00 -22.50 -10.36
N LYS A 88 -27.85 -21.99 -11.27
CA LYS A 88 -27.51 -20.86 -12.14
C LYS A 88 -27.19 -19.59 -11.36
N THR A 89 -28.02 -19.26 -10.37
CA THR A 89 -27.82 -18.08 -9.51
C THR A 89 -26.53 -18.21 -8.69
N GLN A 90 -26.24 -19.39 -8.18
CA GLN A 90 -24.99 -19.67 -7.46
C GLN A 90 -23.78 -19.55 -8.38
N LEU A 91 -23.84 -20.07 -9.62
CA LEU A 91 -22.76 -19.95 -10.60
C LEU A 91 -22.44 -18.49 -10.94
N GLU A 92 -23.47 -17.67 -11.20
CA GLU A 92 -23.26 -16.24 -11.47
C GLU A 92 -22.54 -15.54 -10.30
N THR A 93 -22.95 -15.86 -9.09
CA THR A 93 -22.34 -15.28 -7.87
C THR A 93 -20.90 -15.75 -7.69
N LEU A 94 -20.63 -17.05 -7.86
CA LEU A 94 -19.30 -17.63 -7.74
C LEU A 94 -18.36 -17.14 -8.85
N GLU A 95 -18.84 -17.02 -10.09
CA GLU A 95 -18.04 -16.45 -11.20
C GLU A 95 -17.64 -15.01 -10.94
N ALA A 96 -18.57 -14.18 -10.49
CA ALA A 96 -18.28 -12.79 -10.15
C ALA A 96 -17.30 -12.66 -8.98
N ASN A 97 -17.39 -13.54 -7.99
CA ASN A 97 -16.47 -13.57 -6.86
C ASN A 97 -15.06 -14.03 -7.29
N LEU A 98 -14.95 -15.10 -8.07
CA LEU A 98 -13.67 -15.59 -8.60
C LEU A 98 -13.00 -14.55 -9.49
N GLN A 99 -13.75 -13.86 -10.35
CA GLN A 99 -13.20 -12.78 -11.17
C GLN A 99 -12.56 -11.68 -10.30
N ARG A 100 -13.21 -11.30 -9.20
CA ARG A 100 -12.65 -10.33 -8.24
C ARG A 100 -11.39 -10.84 -7.53
N MET A 101 -11.39 -12.13 -7.14
CA MET A 101 -10.23 -12.75 -6.48
C MET A 101 -9.00 -12.87 -7.40
N LEU A 102 -9.23 -12.98 -8.73
CA LEU A 102 -8.17 -13.09 -9.74
C LEU A 102 -7.59 -11.74 -10.17
N LEU A 103 -8.15 -10.62 -9.70
CA LEU A 103 -7.58 -9.30 -9.95
C LEU A 103 -6.17 -9.21 -9.35
N PRO A 104 -5.24 -8.56 -10.05
CA PRO A 104 -3.90 -8.34 -9.51
C PRO A 104 -4.00 -7.53 -8.23
N LYS A 105 -3.56 -8.11 -7.12
CA LYS A 105 -3.47 -7.40 -5.85
C LYS A 105 -2.27 -6.45 -5.89
N ASP A 106 -2.45 -5.24 -5.40
CA ASP A 106 -1.34 -4.32 -5.17
C ASP A 106 -0.43 -4.92 -4.06
N PRO A 107 0.87 -5.08 -4.29
CA PRO A 107 1.78 -5.64 -3.28
C PRO A 107 1.80 -4.82 -1.98
N ASN A 108 1.34 -3.58 -2.02
CA ASN A 108 1.26 -2.71 -0.86
C ASN A 108 -0.05 -2.84 -0.08
N ASP A 109 -1.08 -3.53 -0.61
CA ASP A 109 -2.42 -3.57 -0.01
C ASP A 109 -2.45 -4.01 1.45
N GLY A 110 -1.57 -4.95 1.83
CA GLY A 110 -1.44 -5.43 3.21
C GLY A 110 -0.54 -4.59 4.12
N ARG A 111 0.02 -3.47 3.63
CA ARG A 111 0.96 -2.65 4.39
C ARG A 111 0.24 -1.65 5.30
N ASN A 112 0.92 -1.29 6.38
CA ASN A 112 0.60 -0.09 7.15
C ASN A 112 0.84 1.15 6.29
N VAL A 113 0.30 2.30 6.71
CA VAL A 113 0.45 3.53 5.95
C VAL A 113 0.94 4.70 6.82
N PHE A 114 1.63 5.62 6.18
CA PHE A 114 1.78 6.99 6.65
C PHE A 114 0.66 7.83 6.04
N LEU A 115 -0.20 8.37 6.92
CA LEU A 115 -1.27 9.29 6.55
C LEU A 115 -0.78 10.71 6.85
N GLU A 116 -0.55 11.48 5.80
CA GLU A 116 -0.15 12.89 5.88
C GLU A 116 -1.32 13.77 5.46
N ILE A 117 -1.66 14.74 6.28
CA ILE A 117 -2.69 15.74 5.99
C ILE A 117 -2.06 17.11 6.15
N ARG A 118 -2.15 17.94 5.11
CA ARG A 118 -1.59 19.30 5.11
C ARG A 118 -2.65 20.30 4.73
N ALA A 119 -2.67 21.42 5.44
CA ALA A 119 -3.44 22.58 5.06
C ALA A 119 -2.91 23.13 3.74
N GLY A 120 -3.82 23.29 2.76
CA GLY A 120 -3.53 23.87 1.46
C GLY A 120 -4.02 25.32 1.37
N THR A 121 -4.72 25.65 0.30
CA THR A 121 -5.27 26.98 0.09
C THR A 121 -6.43 27.26 1.04
N GLY A 122 -6.34 28.32 1.86
CA GLY A 122 -7.45 28.76 2.75
C GLY A 122 -7.03 29.23 4.13
N GLY A 123 -5.72 29.27 4.42
CA GLY A 123 -5.19 29.77 5.70
C GLY A 123 -5.68 28.97 6.90
N ASP A 124 -6.14 29.64 7.95
CA ASP A 124 -6.58 29.00 9.20
C ASP A 124 -7.74 28.04 9.01
N GLU A 125 -8.66 28.33 8.09
CA GLU A 125 -9.76 27.43 7.78
C GLU A 125 -9.28 26.09 7.19
N ALA A 126 -8.24 26.14 6.36
CA ALA A 126 -7.63 24.91 5.86
C ALA A 126 -6.97 24.09 6.98
N ALA A 127 -6.36 24.78 7.99
CA ALA A 127 -5.79 24.09 9.15
C ALA A 127 -6.87 23.43 10.02
N ILE A 128 -8.00 24.13 10.27
CA ILE A 128 -9.13 23.58 11.01
C ILE A 128 -9.71 22.37 10.25
N PHE A 129 -9.87 22.48 8.94
CA PHE A 129 -10.39 21.38 8.12
C PHE A 129 -9.42 20.19 8.08
N ALA A 130 -8.11 20.41 8.08
CA ALA A 130 -7.12 19.33 8.23
C ALA A 130 -7.32 18.56 9.56
N GLY A 131 -7.64 19.27 10.63
CA GLY A 131 -8.01 18.66 11.91
C GLY A 131 -9.31 17.83 11.84
N ASP A 132 -10.32 18.30 11.10
CA ASP A 132 -11.55 17.58 10.89
C ASP A 132 -11.32 16.29 10.08
N LEU A 133 -10.51 16.37 9.01
CA LEU A 133 -10.13 15.20 8.21
C LEU A 133 -9.33 14.20 9.05
N PHE A 134 -8.37 14.65 9.83
CA PHE A 134 -7.61 13.76 10.72
C PHE A 134 -8.51 13.05 11.73
N ARG A 135 -9.46 13.77 12.33
CA ARG A 135 -10.46 13.19 13.24
C ARG A 135 -11.37 12.18 12.51
N MET A 136 -11.79 12.48 11.29
CA MET A 136 -12.58 11.59 10.45
C MET A 136 -11.84 10.27 10.21
N TYR A 137 -10.59 10.32 9.77
CA TYR A 137 -9.78 9.12 9.52
C TYR A 137 -9.44 8.37 10.81
N SER A 138 -9.18 9.06 11.90
CA SER A 138 -8.93 8.42 13.20
C SER A 138 -10.14 7.62 13.68
N ARG A 139 -11.35 8.18 13.55
CA ARG A 139 -12.60 7.46 13.88
C ARG A 139 -12.88 6.31 12.94
N TYR A 140 -12.55 6.46 11.67
CA TYR A 140 -12.63 5.37 10.72
C TYR A 140 -11.67 4.23 11.08
N ALA A 141 -10.42 4.55 11.38
CA ALA A 141 -9.42 3.61 11.83
C ALA A 141 -9.86 2.86 13.10
N GLU A 142 -10.42 3.56 14.08
CA GLU A 142 -10.96 2.97 15.31
C GLU A 142 -12.07 1.95 15.01
N LYS A 143 -13.00 2.27 14.11
CA LYS A 143 -14.07 1.34 13.67
C LYS A 143 -13.52 0.09 12.97
N GLN A 144 -12.40 0.23 12.25
CA GLN A 144 -11.72 -0.88 11.58
C GLN A 144 -10.80 -1.69 12.52
N GLY A 145 -10.64 -1.25 13.77
CA GLY A 145 -9.72 -1.87 14.74
C GLY A 145 -8.24 -1.54 14.45
N TRP A 146 -7.96 -0.48 13.70
CA TRP A 146 -6.61 -0.03 13.39
C TRP A 146 -6.08 0.89 14.48
N ARG A 147 -4.76 0.88 14.65
CA ARG A 147 -4.06 1.77 15.56
C ARG A 147 -3.53 2.99 14.80
N VAL A 148 -3.77 4.17 15.34
CA VAL A 148 -3.25 5.43 14.81
C VAL A 148 -2.25 6.02 15.80
N GLU A 149 -1.05 6.37 15.31
CA GLU A 149 0.04 6.99 16.07
C GLU A 149 0.48 8.26 15.36
N ILE A 150 0.43 9.38 16.05
CA ILE A 150 0.91 10.66 15.50
C ILE A 150 2.45 10.67 15.59
N LEU A 151 3.10 10.81 14.44
CA LEU A 151 4.56 10.89 14.33
C LEU A 151 5.07 12.34 14.38
N SER A 152 4.33 13.25 13.75
CA SER A 152 4.67 14.67 13.70
C SER A 152 3.41 15.49 13.51
N GLU A 153 3.34 16.62 14.17
CA GLU A 153 2.24 17.57 14.03
C GLU A 153 2.74 19.02 14.08
N SER A 154 2.08 19.88 13.32
CA SER A 154 2.26 21.33 13.36
C SER A 154 0.88 21.97 13.49
N GLU A 155 0.61 22.53 14.64
CA GLU A 155 -0.69 23.11 14.95
C GLU A 155 -0.98 24.41 14.17
N GLY A 156 -2.25 24.65 13.87
CA GLY A 156 -2.74 25.90 13.32
C GLY A 156 -2.90 26.97 14.42
N GLU A 157 -2.83 28.24 14.04
CA GLU A 157 -2.94 29.37 15.01
C GLU A 157 -4.34 29.47 15.65
N HIS A 158 -5.37 29.01 14.94
CA HIS A 158 -6.76 28.99 15.41
C HIS A 158 -7.30 27.55 15.59
N GLY A 159 -6.40 26.61 15.88
CA GLY A 159 -6.72 25.18 16.02
C GLY A 159 -6.55 24.40 14.71
N GLY A 160 -6.73 23.08 14.80
CA GLY A 160 -6.44 22.17 13.69
C GLY A 160 -4.93 22.01 13.44
N TYR A 161 -4.56 21.59 12.23
CA TYR A 161 -3.18 21.28 11.89
C TYR A 161 -2.76 21.99 10.60
N LYS A 162 -1.62 22.69 10.62
CA LYS A 162 -0.91 23.06 9.38
C LYS A 162 -0.41 21.82 8.66
N GLU A 163 0.06 20.85 9.45
CA GLU A 163 0.48 19.53 8.98
C GLU A 163 0.30 18.52 10.12
N VAL A 164 -0.19 17.33 9.80
CA VAL A 164 -0.16 16.18 10.69
C VAL A 164 0.26 14.95 9.90
N ILE A 165 1.22 14.20 10.45
CA ILE A 165 1.73 12.95 9.91
C ILE A 165 1.48 11.87 10.94
N SER A 166 0.75 10.84 10.57
CA SER A 166 0.43 9.72 11.44
C SER A 166 0.72 8.39 10.76
N ARG A 167 1.09 7.41 11.57
CA ARG A 167 1.19 6.01 11.16
C ARG A 167 -0.13 5.32 11.49
N VAL A 168 -0.69 4.63 10.51
CA VAL A 168 -1.90 3.81 10.70
C VAL A 168 -1.51 2.35 10.48
N GLU A 169 -1.70 1.53 11.52
CA GLU A 169 -1.29 0.14 11.59
C GLU A 169 -2.52 -0.77 11.72
N GLY A 170 -2.58 -1.82 10.90
CA GLY A 170 -3.68 -2.78 10.92
C GLY A 170 -3.78 -3.60 9.63
N ASP A 171 -4.83 -4.39 9.50
CA ASP A 171 -5.03 -5.25 8.35
C ASP A 171 -5.59 -4.48 7.15
N ASN A 172 -4.94 -4.62 5.99
CA ASN A 172 -5.36 -4.05 4.70
C ASN A 172 -5.59 -2.52 4.75
N VAL A 173 -4.78 -1.81 5.50
CA VAL A 173 -4.92 -0.35 5.68
C VAL A 173 -4.70 0.37 4.34
N TYR A 174 -3.61 0.05 3.63
CA TYR A 174 -3.32 0.67 2.34
C TYR A 174 -4.39 0.36 1.30
N ALA A 175 -4.88 -0.88 1.23
CA ALA A 175 -5.94 -1.27 0.30
C ALA A 175 -7.19 -0.38 0.38
N LYS A 176 -7.55 0.05 1.59
CA LYS A 176 -8.73 0.91 1.84
C LYS A 176 -8.41 2.39 1.69
N LEU A 177 -7.27 2.85 2.21
CA LEU A 177 -6.96 4.28 2.27
C LEU A 177 -6.27 4.83 1.02
N LYS A 178 -5.69 4.01 0.13
CA LYS A 178 -4.97 4.45 -1.08
C LYS A 178 -5.77 5.41 -1.96
N PHE A 179 -7.09 5.29 -1.96
CA PHE A 179 -8.00 6.17 -2.72
C PHE A 179 -8.22 7.53 -2.08
N GLU A 180 -7.74 7.76 -0.86
CA GLU A 180 -7.93 9.03 -0.15
C GLU A 180 -6.84 10.06 -0.49
N SER A 181 -5.80 9.67 -1.23
CA SER A 181 -4.74 10.59 -1.65
C SER A 181 -5.25 11.61 -2.66
N GLY A 182 -5.00 12.89 -2.40
CA GLY A 182 -5.39 14.00 -3.28
C GLY A 182 -5.80 15.27 -2.53
N ALA A 183 -6.40 16.21 -3.28
CA ALA A 183 -6.89 17.45 -2.72
C ALA A 183 -8.36 17.32 -2.28
N HIS A 184 -8.64 17.62 -1.02
CA HIS A 184 -9.96 17.63 -0.40
C HIS A 184 -10.43 19.07 -0.21
N ARG A 185 -11.55 19.41 -0.80
CA ARG A 185 -12.11 20.77 -0.77
C ARG A 185 -13.27 20.87 0.21
N VAL A 186 -13.25 21.89 1.06
CA VAL A 186 -14.35 22.23 1.96
C VAL A 186 -15.04 23.51 1.53
N GLN A 187 -16.35 23.55 1.69
CA GLN A 187 -17.20 24.72 1.52
C GLN A 187 -18.05 24.88 2.78
N ARG A 188 -17.72 25.86 3.61
CA ARG A 188 -18.48 26.21 4.81
C ARG A 188 -18.21 27.66 5.21
N VAL A 189 -18.99 28.16 6.16
CA VAL A 189 -18.66 29.41 6.87
C VAL A 189 -17.62 29.05 7.91
N PRO A 190 -16.37 29.59 7.84
CA PRO A 190 -15.34 29.34 8.81
C PRO A 190 -15.74 29.83 10.21
N GLU A 191 -15.24 29.19 11.26
CA GLU A 191 -15.40 29.67 12.64
C GLU A 191 -14.77 31.05 12.85
N THR A 192 -13.78 31.41 12.04
CA THR A 192 -13.08 32.70 12.04
C THR A 192 -13.80 33.79 11.23
N GLU A 193 -14.90 33.48 10.53
CA GLU A 193 -15.62 34.42 9.68
C GLU A 193 -16.78 35.08 10.42
N SER A 194 -16.70 36.37 10.63
CA SER A 194 -17.71 37.15 11.38
C SER A 194 -18.93 37.58 10.55
N GLN A 195 -18.82 37.57 9.21
CA GLN A 195 -19.87 38.04 8.29
C GLN A 195 -20.73 36.93 7.67
N GLY A 196 -20.50 35.66 8.10
CA GLY A 196 -21.27 34.52 7.65
C GLY A 196 -21.06 34.13 6.16
N ARG A 197 -19.95 34.54 5.54
CA ARG A 197 -19.63 34.20 4.15
C ARG A 197 -19.10 32.79 4.04
N ILE A 198 -19.58 32.07 3.04
CA ILE A 198 -19.06 30.72 2.71
C ILE A 198 -17.68 30.88 2.08
N HIS A 199 -16.68 30.24 2.69
CA HIS A 199 -15.34 30.14 2.14
C HIS A 199 -15.12 28.78 1.50
N THR A 200 -14.19 28.73 0.55
CA THR A 200 -13.75 27.51 -0.09
C THR A 200 -12.28 27.32 0.23
N SER A 201 -11.99 26.30 1.03
CA SER A 201 -10.62 25.94 1.44
C SER A 201 -10.28 24.52 0.96
N ALA A 202 -9.02 24.18 0.94
CA ALA A 202 -8.56 22.88 0.53
C ALA A 202 -7.44 22.36 1.46
N CYS A 203 -7.45 21.05 1.68
CA CYS A 203 -6.37 20.30 2.30
C CYS A 203 -5.88 19.23 1.35
N THR A 204 -4.65 18.81 1.53
CA THR A 204 -4.08 17.68 0.79
C THR A 204 -3.91 16.50 1.73
N VAL A 205 -4.29 15.33 1.24
CA VAL A 205 -4.11 14.05 1.93
C VAL A 205 -3.16 13.21 1.08
N ALA A 206 -2.13 12.65 1.71
CA ALA A 206 -1.26 11.67 1.09
C ALA A 206 -1.25 10.41 1.94
N VAL A 207 -1.52 9.28 1.30
CA VAL A 207 -1.46 7.94 1.88
C VAL A 207 -0.29 7.23 1.24
N LEU A 208 0.75 6.98 2.01
CA LEU A 208 1.98 6.35 1.56
C LEU A 208 2.13 5.00 2.26
N PRO A 209 2.41 3.91 1.52
CA PRO A 209 2.67 2.63 2.16
C PRO A 209 3.93 2.71 3.02
N GLU A 210 3.92 2.09 4.20
CA GLU A 210 5.10 1.97 5.04
C GLU A 210 6.16 1.16 4.29
N PRO A 211 7.39 1.70 4.09
CA PRO A 211 8.45 0.96 3.42
C PRO A 211 8.86 -0.24 4.28
N ASP A 212 9.33 -1.30 3.62
CA ASP A 212 9.96 -2.41 4.34
C ASP A 212 11.21 -1.90 5.08
N GLU A 213 11.48 -2.46 6.26
CA GLU A 213 12.72 -2.17 6.98
C GLU A 213 13.91 -2.43 6.05
N GLN A 214 14.65 -1.38 5.76
CA GLN A 214 15.84 -1.52 4.93
C GLN A 214 16.87 -2.36 5.68
N ALA A 215 17.26 -3.49 5.09
CA ALA A 215 18.36 -4.28 5.61
C ALA A 215 19.63 -3.42 5.61
N ALA A 216 20.42 -3.52 6.67
CA ALA A 216 21.72 -2.85 6.74
C ALA A 216 22.55 -3.20 5.49
N VAL A 217 23.25 -2.21 4.94
CA VAL A 217 24.06 -2.41 3.74
C VAL A 217 25.15 -3.42 4.03
N GLU A 218 25.02 -4.62 3.46
CA GLU A 218 26.11 -5.59 3.46
C GLU A 218 27.11 -5.24 2.37
N ILE A 219 28.35 -4.90 2.78
CA ILE A 219 29.41 -4.59 1.84
C ILE A 219 30.13 -5.89 1.44
N ASN A 220 30.02 -6.25 0.17
CA ASN A 220 30.75 -7.39 -0.37
C ASN A 220 32.23 -7.02 -0.55
N PRO A 221 33.19 -7.71 0.14
CA PRO A 221 34.61 -7.41 0.01
C PRO A 221 35.15 -7.53 -1.42
N ALA A 222 34.53 -8.33 -2.29
CA ALA A 222 34.94 -8.50 -3.68
C ALA A 222 34.65 -7.24 -4.54
N GLU A 223 33.77 -6.37 -4.08
CA GLU A 223 33.41 -5.11 -4.75
C GLU A 223 34.26 -3.92 -4.29
N LEU A 224 35.24 -4.17 -3.44
CA LEU A 224 36.11 -3.14 -2.90
C LEU A 224 37.50 -3.21 -3.51
N ARG A 225 37.99 -2.04 -3.95
CA ARG A 225 39.40 -1.84 -4.20
C ARG A 225 40.00 -1.09 -3.02
N ILE A 226 40.98 -1.70 -2.36
CA ILE A 226 41.66 -1.15 -1.19
C ILE A 226 43.08 -0.82 -1.56
N ASP A 227 43.40 0.47 -1.55
CA ASP A 227 44.72 0.98 -1.83
C ASP A 227 45.35 1.50 -0.53
N THR A 228 46.62 1.19 -0.29
CA THR A 228 47.42 1.69 0.83
C THR A 228 48.40 2.74 0.35
N TYR A 229 48.55 3.81 1.09
CA TYR A 229 49.46 4.88 0.75
C TYR A 229 50.08 5.55 1.99
N ARG A 230 51.05 6.41 1.78
CA ARG A 230 51.70 7.12 2.90
C ARG A 230 50.81 8.29 3.34
N SER A 231 50.63 8.42 4.64
CA SER A 231 49.91 9.52 5.23
C SER A 231 50.61 10.84 4.92
N SER A 232 49.85 11.89 4.58
CA SER A 232 50.33 13.24 4.40
C SER A 232 50.03 14.06 5.65
N GLY A 233 51.01 14.74 6.21
CA GLY A 233 50.81 15.63 7.37
C GLY A 233 52.08 15.89 8.15
N ALA A 234 52.03 16.81 9.13
CA ALA A 234 53.09 17.06 10.08
C ALA A 234 53.34 15.85 10.99
N GLY A 235 54.39 15.13 10.79
CA GLY A 235 54.71 13.90 11.57
C GLY A 235 56.17 13.54 11.47
N GLY A 236 56.65 12.70 12.38
CA GLY A 236 58.03 12.20 12.43
C GLY A 236 58.28 11.07 11.44
N GLN A 237 59.41 10.39 11.59
CA GLN A 237 59.93 9.37 10.68
C GLN A 237 58.92 8.24 10.36
N HIS A 238 58.00 7.92 11.28
CA HIS A 238 57.00 6.87 11.10
C HIS A 238 55.92 7.27 10.04
N VAL A 239 55.45 8.51 10.02
CA VAL A 239 54.43 9.03 9.07
C VAL A 239 54.96 9.01 7.64
N ASN A 240 56.26 9.31 7.46
CA ASN A 240 56.88 9.42 6.17
C ASN A 240 57.41 8.11 5.55
N LYS A 241 57.50 7.04 6.36
CA LYS A 241 58.02 5.75 5.92
C LYS A 241 57.03 4.61 5.85
N THR A 242 55.89 4.73 6.53
CA THR A 242 54.91 3.63 6.65
C THR A 242 53.64 3.94 5.85
N ASP A 243 53.19 2.97 5.03
CA ASP A 243 51.92 3.08 4.25
C ASP A 243 50.76 2.77 5.20
N SER A 244 50.46 3.71 6.10
CA SER A 244 49.37 3.56 7.12
C SER A 244 48.03 4.10 6.67
N ALA A 245 47.98 4.96 5.66
CA ALA A 245 46.76 5.48 5.12
C ALA A 245 46.08 4.48 4.18
N ILE A 246 44.75 4.46 4.25
CA ILE A 246 43.90 3.56 3.47
C ILE A 246 42.94 4.39 2.61
N ARG A 247 42.82 3.99 1.34
CA ARG A 247 41.77 4.44 0.42
C ARG A 247 40.95 3.22 0.02
N ILE A 248 39.64 3.27 0.24
CA ILE A 248 38.69 2.24 -0.18
C ILE A 248 37.82 2.83 -1.27
N THR A 249 37.80 2.16 -2.41
CA THR A 249 36.90 2.48 -3.53
C THR A 249 35.88 1.38 -3.67
N HIS A 250 34.59 1.71 -3.56
CA HIS A 250 33.49 0.81 -3.85
C HIS A 250 33.24 0.82 -5.35
N LEU A 251 33.56 -0.27 -6.03
CA LEU A 251 33.59 -0.35 -7.50
C LEU A 251 32.21 -0.09 -8.15
N PRO A 252 31.07 -0.64 -7.63
CA PRO A 252 29.76 -0.45 -8.25
C PRO A 252 29.28 1.00 -8.20
N THR A 253 29.59 1.73 -7.13
CA THR A 253 29.10 3.11 -6.94
C THR A 253 30.12 4.17 -7.24
N GLY A 254 31.40 3.80 -7.38
CA GLY A 254 32.52 4.73 -7.54
C GLY A 254 32.84 5.54 -6.28
N MET A 255 32.21 5.25 -5.14
CA MET A 255 32.47 5.97 -3.90
C MET A 255 33.87 5.69 -3.36
N VAL A 256 34.55 6.76 -2.93
CA VAL A 256 35.88 6.69 -2.36
C VAL A 256 35.84 7.22 -0.92
N VAL A 257 36.50 6.48 -0.04
CA VAL A 257 36.69 6.87 1.36
C VAL A 257 38.16 6.72 1.71
N GLU A 258 38.72 7.72 2.37
CA GLU A 258 40.12 7.74 2.79
C GLU A 258 40.20 7.91 4.31
N CYS A 259 41.10 7.17 4.95
CA CYS A 259 41.37 7.31 6.36
C CYS A 259 42.88 7.25 6.63
N GLN A 260 43.40 8.28 7.32
CA GLN A 260 44.82 8.40 7.71
C GLN A 260 45.01 8.89 9.15
N GLU A 261 43.98 8.79 9.98
CA GLU A 261 43.98 9.36 11.35
C GLU A 261 44.83 8.55 12.34
N GLU A 262 44.90 7.25 12.14
CA GLU A 262 45.56 6.36 13.06
C GLU A 262 46.93 5.92 12.54
N ARG A 263 47.85 5.60 13.46
CA ARG A 263 49.16 5.03 13.12
C ARG A 263 49.06 3.60 12.59
N SER A 264 48.00 2.90 12.90
CA SER A 264 47.75 1.49 12.52
C SER A 264 46.92 1.42 11.24
N GLN A 265 47.45 0.78 10.22
CA GLN A 265 46.75 0.50 8.95
C GLN A 265 45.45 -0.28 9.19
N HIS A 266 45.43 -1.25 10.10
CA HIS A 266 44.22 -2.01 10.42
C HIS A 266 43.13 -1.17 11.05
N LYS A 267 43.47 -0.19 11.92
CA LYS A 267 42.50 0.72 12.51
C LYS A 267 41.95 1.68 11.45
N ASN A 268 42.79 2.22 10.56
CA ASN A 268 42.39 3.05 9.46
C ASN A 268 41.45 2.30 8.48
N ARG A 269 41.75 1.00 8.22
CA ARG A 269 40.87 0.16 7.39
C ARG A 269 39.50 -0.05 8.05
N ALA A 270 39.44 -0.33 9.33
CA ALA A 270 38.17 -0.49 10.06
C ALA A 270 37.35 0.81 10.05
N LYS A 271 37.99 1.95 10.30
CA LYS A 271 37.33 3.27 10.22
C LYS A 271 36.83 3.58 8.81
N ALA A 272 37.66 3.35 7.79
CA ALA A 272 37.29 3.58 6.41
C ALA A 272 36.13 2.68 5.95
N MET A 273 36.09 1.43 6.40
CA MET A 273 34.97 0.52 6.15
C MET A 273 33.67 1.02 6.83
N ALA A 274 33.75 1.46 8.08
CA ALA A 274 32.59 2.03 8.77
C ALA A 274 32.07 3.31 8.10
N TRP A 275 32.97 4.16 7.64
CA TRP A 275 32.60 5.37 6.90
C TRP A 275 31.99 5.06 5.52
N LEU A 276 32.52 4.05 4.84
CA LEU A 276 31.95 3.60 3.55
C LEU A 276 30.53 3.04 3.78
N ALA A 277 30.33 2.21 4.82
CA ALA A 277 29.01 1.69 5.18
C ALA A 277 28.00 2.82 5.46
N ALA A 278 28.39 3.80 6.27
CA ALA A 278 27.55 4.97 6.55
C ALA A 278 27.20 5.76 5.27
N LYS A 279 28.20 6.03 4.40
CA LYS A 279 27.95 6.75 3.14
C LYS A 279 27.06 5.97 2.16
N LEU A 280 27.18 4.66 2.10
CA LEU A 280 26.33 3.81 1.26
C LEU A 280 24.90 3.81 1.80
N GLN A 281 24.73 3.72 3.14
CA GLN A 281 23.44 3.83 3.79
C GLN A 281 22.78 5.20 3.51
N ASP A 282 23.51 6.30 3.75
CA ASP A 282 23.02 7.67 3.46
C ASP A 282 22.56 7.82 2.00
N ARG A 283 23.27 7.19 1.06
CA ARG A 283 22.88 7.24 -0.36
C ARG A 283 21.62 6.45 -0.64
N GLN A 284 21.44 5.28 -0.03
CA GLN A 284 20.21 4.48 -0.15
C GLN A 284 19.04 5.24 0.46
N ASP A 285 19.23 5.79 1.65
CA ASP A 285 18.19 6.57 2.34
C ASP A 285 17.79 7.81 1.53
N ALA A 286 18.76 8.52 0.96
CA ALA A 286 18.49 9.65 0.08
C ALA A 286 17.73 9.27 -1.20
N ALA A 287 18.04 8.10 -1.79
CA ALA A 287 17.33 7.59 -2.96
C ALA A 287 15.88 7.21 -2.60
N ALA A 288 15.67 6.51 -1.49
CA ALA A 288 14.34 6.16 -0.98
C ALA A 288 13.51 7.40 -0.63
N HIS A 289 14.11 8.39 0.04
CA HIS A 289 13.43 9.65 0.34
C HIS A 289 13.04 10.43 -0.91
N LYS A 290 13.87 10.40 -1.96
CA LYS A 290 13.56 11.02 -3.24
C LYS A 290 12.36 10.35 -3.91
N GLU A 291 12.34 9.03 -3.95
CA GLU A 291 11.23 8.24 -4.51
C GLU A 291 9.92 8.52 -3.76
N ILE A 292 9.94 8.50 -2.43
CA ILE A 292 8.78 8.84 -1.59
C ILE A 292 8.31 10.28 -1.87
N SER A 293 9.24 11.23 -2.03
CA SER A 293 8.92 12.62 -2.33
C SER A 293 8.28 12.80 -3.71
N GLU A 294 8.78 12.09 -4.72
CA GLU A 294 8.21 12.08 -6.07
C GLU A 294 6.83 11.44 -6.08
N THR A 295 6.65 10.30 -5.40
CA THR A 295 5.36 9.63 -5.25
C THR A 295 4.36 10.52 -4.54
N ARG A 296 4.75 11.16 -3.44
CA ARG A 296 3.90 12.14 -2.72
C ARG A 296 3.45 13.27 -3.65
N LYS A 297 4.37 13.83 -4.44
CA LYS A 297 4.07 14.91 -5.38
C LYS A 297 3.07 14.48 -6.46
N LEU A 298 3.18 13.25 -6.95
CA LEU A 298 2.23 12.68 -7.92
C LEU A 298 0.84 12.47 -7.29
N LEU A 299 0.77 11.98 -6.05
CA LEU A 299 -0.49 11.72 -5.35
C LEU A 299 -1.26 13.00 -4.99
N VAL A 300 -0.56 14.06 -4.61
CA VAL A 300 -1.16 15.29 -4.08
C VAL A 300 -1.36 16.36 -5.16
N GLY A 301 -0.63 16.27 -6.27
CA GLY A 301 -0.65 17.31 -7.31
C GLY A 301 -0.10 18.64 -6.83
N SER A 302 -0.70 19.75 -7.28
CA SER A 302 -0.34 21.11 -6.85
C SER A 302 -0.93 21.51 -5.50
N GLY A 303 -1.90 20.74 -4.97
CA GLY A 303 -2.68 21.10 -3.78
C GLY A 303 -3.67 22.26 -4.00
N ASP A 304 -3.90 22.65 -5.26
CA ASP A 304 -4.88 23.66 -5.60
C ASP A 304 -6.32 23.11 -5.45
N ARG A 305 -7.22 23.96 -4.98
CA ARG A 305 -8.65 23.62 -4.84
C ARG A 305 -9.35 23.25 -6.16
N SER A 306 -8.72 23.51 -7.30
CA SER A 306 -9.23 23.10 -8.63
C SER A 306 -8.97 21.62 -8.90
N GLU A 307 -7.90 21.03 -8.37
CA GLU A 307 -7.51 19.62 -8.56
C GLU A 307 -8.17 18.67 -7.55
N ARG A 308 -9.28 19.10 -6.95
CA ARG A 308 -10.00 18.36 -5.93
C ARG A 308 -10.44 16.97 -6.38
N ILE A 309 -10.20 15.99 -5.55
CA ILE A 309 -10.81 14.66 -5.69
C ILE A 309 -12.20 14.62 -5.04
N ARG A 310 -12.37 15.35 -3.91
CA ARG A 310 -13.61 15.33 -3.13
C ARG A 310 -13.98 16.71 -2.62
N THR A 311 -15.29 16.98 -2.54
CA THR A 311 -15.84 18.22 -1.98
C THR A 311 -16.77 17.93 -0.83
N TYR A 312 -16.54 18.61 0.29
CA TYR A 312 -17.36 18.59 1.50
C TYR A 312 -18.14 19.91 1.58
N ASN A 313 -19.43 19.87 1.30
CA ASN A 313 -20.31 21.05 1.28
C ASN A 313 -21.18 21.02 2.53
N PHE A 314 -20.81 21.79 3.55
CA PHE A 314 -21.51 21.84 4.84
C PHE A 314 -22.90 22.47 4.75
N PRO A 315 -23.11 23.60 4.05
CA PRO A 315 -24.44 24.19 3.89
C PRO A 315 -25.46 23.26 3.26
N GLN A 316 -25.02 22.35 2.39
CA GLN A 316 -25.89 21.38 1.71
C GLN A 316 -25.88 19.99 2.36
N GLY A 317 -25.08 19.78 3.41
CA GLY A 317 -24.91 18.46 4.04
C GLY A 317 -24.40 17.38 3.09
N ARG A 318 -23.62 17.77 2.08
CA ARG A 318 -23.28 16.92 0.93
C ARG A 318 -21.79 16.67 0.82
N VAL A 319 -21.42 15.40 0.54
CA VAL A 319 -20.08 14.99 0.09
C VAL A 319 -20.17 14.56 -1.37
N THR A 320 -19.27 15.05 -2.22
CA THR A 320 -19.18 14.66 -3.62
C THR A 320 -17.77 14.19 -3.94
N ASP A 321 -17.62 12.93 -4.36
CA ASP A 321 -16.38 12.43 -4.95
C ASP A 321 -16.45 12.63 -6.47
N HIS A 322 -15.50 13.40 -7.00
CA HIS A 322 -15.53 13.82 -8.41
C HIS A 322 -14.94 12.76 -9.36
N ARG A 323 -14.26 11.75 -8.85
CA ARG A 323 -13.67 10.68 -9.66
C ARG A 323 -14.73 9.73 -10.23
N VAL A 324 -15.71 9.40 -9.39
CA VAL A 324 -16.81 8.46 -9.72
C VAL A 324 -18.17 9.15 -9.74
N ASN A 325 -18.22 10.50 -9.72
CA ASN A 325 -19.43 11.31 -9.66
C ASN A 325 -20.40 10.90 -8.54
N LEU A 326 -19.87 10.34 -7.44
CA LEU A 326 -20.65 9.95 -6.28
C LEU A 326 -21.07 11.18 -5.47
N THR A 327 -22.35 11.29 -5.15
CA THR A 327 -22.89 12.35 -4.29
C THR A 327 -23.69 11.74 -3.15
N LEU A 328 -23.28 12.03 -1.92
CA LEU A 328 -23.92 11.58 -0.68
C LEU A 328 -24.42 12.79 0.11
N TYR A 329 -25.63 12.70 0.67
CA TYR A 329 -26.20 13.72 1.55
C TYR A 329 -26.06 13.38 3.03
N SER A 330 -25.01 12.61 3.35
CA SER A 330 -24.67 12.13 4.70
C SER A 330 -23.34 12.71 5.20
N LEU A 331 -23.07 14.00 4.93
CA LEU A 331 -21.79 14.66 5.29
C LEU A 331 -21.39 14.42 6.76
N ASN A 332 -22.34 14.58 7.68
CA ASN A 332 -22.06 14.44 9.12
C ASN A 332 -21.65 13.01 9.50
N GLU A 333 -22.20 12.02 8.83
CA GLU A 333 -21.83 10.63 9.04
C GLU A 333 -20.42 10.35 8.52
N VAL A 334 -20.11 10.85 7.31
CA VAL A 334 -18.78 10.70 6.70
C VAL A 334 -17.72 11.36 7.58
N ILE A 335 -17.91 12.63 7.98
CA ILE A 335 -17.00 13.32 8.92
C ILE A 335 -16.98 12.65 10.29
N GLY A 336 -18.06 11.99 10.69
CA GLY A 336 -18.16 11.14 11.89
C GLY A 336 -17.40 9.82 11.80
N GLY A 337 -16.73 9.53 10.67
CA GLY A 337 -15.91 8.34 10.44
C GLY A 337 -16.61 7.22 9.66
N ALA A 338 -17.72 7.51 8.92
CA ALA A 338 -18.35 6.57 7.99
C ALA A 338 -17.76 6.73 6.58
N VAL A 339 -16.42 6.71 6.49
CA VAL A 339 -15.67 6.94 5.24
C VAL A 339 -15.88 5.80 4.26
N GLU A 340 -16.22 4.62 4.75
CA GLU A 340 -16.55 3.44 3.93
C GLU A 340 -17.61 3.73 2.87
N GLN A 341 -18.60 4.59 3.16
CA GLN A 341 -19.64 4.98 2.20
C GLN A 341 -19.08 5.60 0.90
N VAL A 342 -17.86 6.15 0.98
CA VAL A 342 -17.15 6.74 -0.16
C VAL A 342 -16.09 5.80 -0.72
N ILE A 343 -15.39 5.07 0.16
CA ILE A 343 -14.31 4.15 -0.25
C ILE A 343 -14.86 2.95 -1.02
N GLU A 344 -15.97 2.35 -0.58
CA GLU A 344 -16.52 1.17 -1.22
C GLU A 344 -16.90 1.37 -2.70
N PRO A 345 -17.61 2.46 -3.09
CA PRO A 345 -17.87 2.73 -4.50
C PRO A 345 -16.61 2.95 -5.34
N LEU A 346 -15.58 3.60 -4.78
CA LEU A 346 -14.30 3.79 -5.44
C LEU A 346 -13.58 2.47 -5.68
N LEU A 347 -13.61 1.58 -4.68
CA LEU A 347 -13.04 0.24 -4.79
C LEU A 347 -13.76 -0.58 -5.86
N GLN A 348 -15.10 -0.50 -5.91
CA GLN A 348 -15.91 -1.20 -6.92
C GLN A 348 -15.59 -0.71 -8.34
N GLU A 349 -15.50 0.60 -8.55
CA GLU A 349 -15.14 1.18 -9.84
C GLU A 349 -13.73 0.77 -10.26
N TYR A 350 -12.76 0.86 -9.35
CA TYR A 350 -11.39 0.40 -9.59
C TYR A 350 -11.32 -1.09 -9.96
N GLN A 351 -12.10 -1.95 -9.29
CA GLN A 351 -12.19 -3.37 -9.63
C GLN A 351 -12.85 -3.59 -10.99
N ALA A 352 -13.89 -2.80 -11.32
CA ALA A 352 -14.55 -2.86 -12.62
C ALA A 352 -13.59 -2.49 -13.76
N ASP A 353 -12.81 -1.42 -13.59
CA ASP A 353 -11.79 -1.00 -14.55
C ASP A 353 -10.71 -2.07 -14.75
N GLN A 354 -10.25 -2.69 -13.67
CA GLN A 354 -9.29 -3.79 -13.74
C GLN A 354 -9.88 -5.04 -14.44
N LEU A 355 -11.14 -5.37 -14.19
CA LEU A 355 -11.84 -6.46 -14.86
C LEU A 355 -12.01 -6.18 -16.35
N ALA A 356 -12.30 -4.95 -16.74
CA ALA A 356 -12.38 -4.53 -18.12
C ALA A 356 -11.03 -4.71 -18.83
N ALA A 357 -9.93 -4.27 -18.18
CA ALA A 357 -8.57 -4.41 -18.70
C ALA A 357 -8.10 -5.88 -18.83
N LEU A 358 -8.60 -6.80 -18.00
CA LEU A 358 -8.35 -8.23 -18.14
C LEU A 358 -9.19 -8.87 -19.26
N GLY A 359 -10.19 -8.14 -19.74
CA GLY A 359 -11.15 -8.58 -20.76
C GLY A 359 -10.69 -8.34 -22.21
N ASP A 360 -9.73 -7.46 -22.39
CA ASP A 360 -9.09 -7.16 -23.66
C ASP A 360 -7.82 -8.02 -23.84
#